data_9988d9ddc2d7e13c8a51a489c35bc2d3
#
_entry.id   9988d9ddc2d7e13c8a51a489c35bc2d3
#
_cell.length_a   1.000
_cell.length_b   1.000
_cell.length_c   1.000
_cell.angle_alpha   90.00
_cell.angle_beta   90.00
_cell.angle_gamma   90.00
#
_symmetry.space_group_name_H-M   'P 1'
#
loop_
_entity.id
_entity.type
_entity.pdbx_description
1 polymer ?
#
loop_
_entity_poly.entity_id
_entity_poly.type
_entity_poly.pdbx_seq_one_letter_code
_entity_poly.pdbx_strand_id
1 'polypeptide(L)'
;DAIFGEEYGAKSGTSGLTWVLDPIDGTRGFVSGTPTWGVLIAVGDDAGPQIGVIDQPYIGERFIGTPQGANFIGPHGEGAIQTREQRPLHEATVFTTFPEVGSPTERAGFEAVAEKAQLTRYGMDCYAYALLAAGHVDLVIEASLNSYDIQGPIGLIHGAGGIVTDWQGGPAHNGGRALAAANPEIHAEALAILREFP
;
A
#
# COMPACT_ATOMS: atom_id res chain seq x y z
N ASP A 1 -6.91 23.11 6.14
CA ASP A 1 -6.40 22.03 5.30
C ASP A 1 -7.38 21.76 4.17
N ALA A 2 -6.89 21.25 3.04
CA ALA A 2 -7.73 20.67 2.00
C ALA A 2 -8.17 19.25 2.41
N ILE A 3 -9.25 18.77 1.80
CA ILE A 3 -9.74 17.39 1.98
C ILE A 3 -10.03 16.83 0.59
N PHE A 4 -9.63 15.60 0.35
CA PHE A 4 -9.97 14.82 -0.84
C PHE A 4 -10.40 13.41 -0.41
N GLY A 5 -11.51 12.92 -0.90
CA GLY A 5 -12.02 11.59 -0.53
C GLY A 5 -12.84 10.94 -1.63
N GLU A 6 -12.90 9.63 -1.61
CA GLU A 6 -13.65 8.83 -2.56
C GLU A 6 -15.13 9.22 -2.59
N GLU A 7 -15.78 9.28 -1.44
CA GLU A 7 -17.25 9.42 -1.32
C GLU A 7 -17.74 10.86 -1.51
N TYR A 8 -16.99 11.85 -1.02
CA TYR A 8 -17.45 13.24 -0.93
C TYR A 8 -16.64 14.22 -1.79
N GLY A 9 -15.70 13.70 -2.61
CA GLY A 9 -14.89 14.52 -3.51
C GLY A 9 -13.91 15.43 -2.77
N ALA A 10 -13.71 16.66 -3.30
CA ALA A 10 -12.66 17.56 -2.86
C ALA A 10 -13.21 18.84 -2.22
N LYS A 11 -12.54 19.29 -1.14
CA LYS A 11 -12.72 20.58 -0.51
C LYS A 11 -11.38 21.29 -0.42
N SER A 12 -11.28 22.51 -0.96
CA SER A 12 -10.06 23.31 -0.92
C SER A 12 -9.73 23.81 0.49
N GLY A 13 -8.44 24.00 0.75
CA GLY A 13 -7.88 24.57 1.97
C GLY A 13 -6.77 25.56 1.65
N THR A 14 -6.19 26.18 2.68
CA THR A 14 -5.16 27.24 2.54
C THR A 14 -3.87 26.95 3.30
N SER A 15 -3.78 25.83 4.00
CA SER A 15 -2.60 25.46 4.81
C SER A 15 -1.45 24.85 4.01
N GLY A 16 -1.69 24.44 2.76
CA GLY A 16 -0.76 23.62 1.98
C GLY A 16 -0.83 22.13 2.29
N LEU A 17 -1.63 21.72 3.29
CA LEU A 17 -1.84 20.31 3.61
C LEU A 17 -3.18 19.80 3.07
N THR A 18 -3.18 18.55 2.62
CA THR A 18 -4.37 17.82 2.15
C THR A 18 -4.55 16.54 2.96
N TRP A 19 -5.76 16.35 3.44
CA TRP A 19 -6.24 15.07 3.97
C TRP A 19 -6.82 14.26 2.83
N VAL A 20 -6.35 13.04 2.66
CA VAL A 20 -6.85 12.10 1.66
C VAL A 20 -7.49 10.93 2.38
N LEU A 21 -8.75 10.62 2.02
CA LEU A 21 -9.60 9.72 2.79
C LEU A 21 -10.26 8.69 1.87
N ASP A 22 -10.17 7.42 2.26
CA ASP A 22 -11.00 6.34 1.76
C ASP A 22 -11.72 5.69 2.95
N PRO A 23 -13.05 5.86 3.06
CA PRO A 23 -13.81 5.34 4.19
C PRO A 23 -13.95 3.82 4.19
N ILE A 24 -13.92 3.18 3.02
CA ILE A 24 -14.10 1.72 2.87
C ILE A 24 -13.26 1.24 1.68
N ASP A 25 -11.93 1.22 1.82
CA ASP A 25 -11.07 0.52 0.87
C ASP A 25 -11.34 -0.98 0.91
N GLY A 26 -11.37 -1.62 -0.24
CA GLY A 26 -11.75 -3.02 -0.36
C GLY A 26 -13.26 -3.22 -0.34
N THR A 27 -14.03 -2.36 -1.00
CA THR A 27 -15.51 -2.42 -1.07
C THR A 27 -16.03 -3.81 -1.48
N ARG A 28 -15.33 -4.52 -2.37
CA ARG A 28 -15.69 -5.91 -2.74
C ARG A 28 -15.55 -6.87 -1.57
N GLY A 29 -14.50 -6.72 -0.77
CA GLY A 29 -14.33 -7.45 0.50
C GLY A 29 -15.45 -7.13 1.47
N PHE A 30 -15.75 -5.85 1.66
CA PHE A 30 -16.83 -5.38 2.54
C PHE A 30 -18.18 -6.00 2.18
N VAL A 31 -18.62 -5.92 0.92
CA VAL A 31 -19.92 -6.46 0.49
C VAL A 31 -19.95 -8.00 0.47
N SER A 32 -18.79 -8.65 0.40
CA SER A 32 -18.66 -10.12 0.45
C SER A 32 -18.56 -10.66 1.88
N GLY A 33 -18.45 -9.78 2.89
CA GLY A 33 -18.33 -10.17 4.29
C GLY A 33 -16.92 -10.67 4.68
N THR A 34 -15.88 -10.35 3.89
CA THR A 34 -14.49 -10.64 4.26
C THR A 34 -13.97 -9.54 5.19
N PRO A 35 -13.04 -9.85 6.10
CA PRO A 35 -12.56 -8.88 7.09
C PRO A 35 -11.38 -8.02 6.61
N THR A 36 -11.09 -7.99 5.30
CA THR A 36 -9.86 -7.39 4.74
C THR A 36 -10.00 -5.91 4.36
N TRP A 37 -11.23 -5.39 4.34
CA TRP A 37 -11.48 -3.98 4.07
C TRP A 37 -10.97 -3.07 5.21
N GLY A 38 -10.68 -1.81 4.90
CA GLY A 38 -10.19 -0.87 5.90
C GLY A 38 -10.56 0.58 5.59
N VAL A 39 -10.21 1.47 6.51
CA VAL A 39 -10.29 2.91 6.36
C VAL A 39 -8.88 3.45 6.11
N LEU A 40 -8.73 4.23 5.05
CA LEU A 40 -7.46 4.87 4.73
C LEU A 40 -7.49 6.37 5.03
N ILE A 41 -6.46 6.86 5.69
CA ILE A 41 -6.28 8.27 5.96
C ILE A 41 -4.83 8.64 5.63
N ALA A 42 -4.65 9.68 4.84
CA ALA A 42 -3.34 10.27 4.63
C ALA A 42 -3.36 11.78 4.90
N VAL A 43 -2.23 12.32 5.31
CA VAL A 43 -1.99 13.76 5.38
C VAL A 43 -0.65 14.04 4.73
N GLY A 44 -0.64 14.97 3.78
CA GLY A 44 0.57 15.38 3.09
C GLY A 44 0.41 16.72 2.36
N ASP A 45 1.37 17.00 1.53
CA ASP A 45 1.42 18.16 0.65
C ASP A 45 1.57 17.72 -0.82
N ASP A 46 1.91 18.63 -1.71
CA ASP A 46 2.11 18.34 -3.15
C ASP A 46 3.25 17.33 -3.43
N ALA A 47 4.15 17.12 -2.48
CA ALA A 47 5.24 16.15 -2.60
C ALA A 47 4.77 14.70 -2.26
N GLY A 48 3.60 14.57 -1.63
CA GLY A 48 2.99 13.31 -1.27
C GLY A 48 2.66 13.18 0.22
N PRO A 49 2.16 12.02 0.66
CA PRO A 49 1.74 11.80 2.03
C PRO A 49 2.95 11.70 2.98
N GLN A 50 2.84 12.40 4.12
CA GLN A 50 3.81 12.38 5.22
C GLN A 50 3.33 11.50 6.37
N ILE A 51 2.00 11.40 6.55
CA ILE A 51 1.36 10.55 7.55
C ILE A 51 0.39 9.63 6.81
N GLY A 52 0.37 8.36 7.19
CA GLY A 52 -0.58 7.38 6.67
C GLY A 52 -1.15 6.51 7.76
N VAL A 53 -2.45 6.23 7.66
CA VAL A 53 -3.17 5.34 8.57
C VAL A 53 -3.91 4.30 7.74
N ILE A 54 -3.81 3.05 8.15
CA ILE A 54 -4.70 1.96 7.75
C ILE A 54 -5.39 1.49 9.02
N ASP A 55 -6.69 1.70 9.11
CA ASP A 55 -7.53 1.22 10.20
C ASP A 55 -8.35 0.04 9.69
N GLN A 56 -8.27 -1.08 10.39
CA GLN A 56 -9.01 -2.30 10.07
C GLN A 56 -10.10 -2.54 11.14
N PRO A 57 -11.31 -1.98 10.97
CA PRO A 57 -12.31 -1.93 12.04
C PRO A 57 -12.88 -3.31 12.43
N TYR A 58 -12.93 -4.26 11.48
CA TYR A 58 -13.51 -5.58 11.73
C TYR A 58 -12.67 -6.39 12.73
N ILE A 59 -11.34 -6.33 12.59
CA ILE A 59 -10.38 -7.01 13.50
C ILE A 59 -10.06 -6.13 14.71
N GLY A 60 -10.19 -4.80 14.57
CA GLY A 60 -9.83 -3.83 15.61
C GLY A 60 -8.35 -3.48 15.59
N GLU A 61 -7.72 -3.47 14.43
CA GLU A 61 -6.31 -3.13 14.25
C GLU A 61 -6.15 -1.77 13.58
N ARG A 62 -5.14 -1.03 14.01
CA ARG A 62 -4.75 0.26 13.43
C ARG A 62 -3.25 0.35 13.25
N PHE A 63 -2.86 0.75 12.05
CA PHE A 63 -1.48 0.96 11.65
C PHE A 63 -1.27 2.43 11.31
N ILE A 64 -0.25 3.05 11.90
CA ILE A 64 0.02 4.49 11.76
C ILE A 64 1.48 4.66 11.38
N GLY A 65 1.73 5.30 10.24
CA GLY A 65 3.06 5.70 9.79
C GLY A 65 3.24 7.22 9.84
N THR A 66 4.40 7.65 10.30
CA THR A 66 4.82 9.06 10.37
C THR A 66 6.30 9.16 9.98
N PRO A 67 6.85 10.37 9.75
CA PRO A 67 8.29 10.54 9.54
C PRO A 67 9.19 10.06 10.70
N GLN A 68 8.62 9.84 11.88
CA GLN A 68 9.34 9.37 13.07
C GLN A 68 9.31 7.85 13.24
N GLY A 69 8.51 7.14 12.45
CA GLY A 69 8.36 5.68 12.53
C GLY A 69 6.94 5.23 12.34
N ALA A 70 6.71 3.93 12.45
CA ALA A 70 5.40 3.31 12.35
C ALA A 70 5.02 2.54 13.61
N ASN A 71 3.72 2.52 13.93
CA ASN A 71 3.17 1.85 15.09
C ASN A 71 1.91 1.06 14.72
N PHE A 72 1.69 0.00 15.49
CA PHE A 72 0.51 -0.85 15.45
C PHE A 72 -0.23 -0.74 16.79
N ILE A 73 -1.56 -0.73 16.72
CA ILE A 73 -2.48 -0.83 17.86
C ILE A 73 -3.54 -1.86 17.50
N GLY A 74 -3.75 -2.85 18.36
CA GLY A 74 -4.72 -3.91 18.10
C GLY A 74 -5.18 -4.63 19.35
N PRO A 75 -6.13 -5.57 19.23
CA PRO A 75 -6.73 -6.27 20.37
C PRO A 75 -5.72 -7.14 21.14
N HIS A 76 -4.58 -7.45 20.54
CA HIS A 76 -3.55 -8.30 21.13
C HIS A 76 -2.27 -7.55 21.55
N GLY A 77 -2.30 -6.21 21.48
CA GLY A 77 -1.18 -5.37 21.90
C GLY A 77 -0.97 -4.15 21.02
N GLU A 78 0.09 -3.41 21.33
CA GLU A 78 0.52 -2.24 20.58
C GLU A 78 2.05 -2.18 20.57
N GLY A 79 2.64 -1.51 19.59
CA GLY A 79 4.08 -1.32 19.52
C GLY A 79 4.56 -0.75 18.21
N ALA A 80 5.86 -0.46 18.17
CA ALA A 80 6.52 -0.07 16.94
C ALA A 80 6.56 -1.25 15.96
N ILE A 81 6.38 -0.95 14.67
CA ILE A 81 6.50 -1.90 13.58
C ILE A 81 7.53 -1.43 12.58
N GLN A 82 8.11 -2.38 11.86
CA GLN A 82 9.03 -2.13 10.76
C GLN A 82 8.84 -3.19 9.68
N THR A 83 9.18 -2.82 8.47
CA THR A 83 9.19 -3.74 7.34
C THR A 83 10.21 -4.87 7.55
N ARG A 84 10.04 -5.93 6.77
CA ARG A 84 10.90 -7.11 6.83
C ARG A 84 12.33 -6.81 6.38
N GLU A 85 13.31 -7.47 7.03
CA GLU A 85 14.70 -7.45 6.59
C GLU A 85 14.88 -8.01 5.18
N GLN A 86 16.01 -7.69 4.55
CA GLN A 86 16.36 -8.11 3.21
C GLN A 86 16.29 -9.63 3.04
N ARG A 87 15.66 -10.03 1.94
CA ARG A 87 15.69 -11.40 1.42
C ARG A 87 15.61 -11.36 -0.11
N PRO A 88 16.12 -12.38 -0.81
CA PRO A 88 16.04 -12.44 -2.26
C PRO A 88 14.61 -12.68 -2.75
N LEU A 89 14.31 -12.27 -3.97
CA LEU A 89 12.96 -12.37 -4.55
C LEU A 89 12.40 -13.81 -4.53
N HIS A 90 13.25 -14.82 -4.70
CA HIS A 90 12.81 -16.22 -4.68
C HIS A 90 12.38 -16.74 -3.28
N GLU A 91 12.59 -15.97 -2.23
CA GLU A 91 12.09 -16.23 -0.88
C GLU A 91 10.95 -15.28 -0.49
N ALA A 92 10.56 -14.37 -1.39
CA ALA A 92 9.59 -13.32 -1.10
C ALA A 92 8.16 -13.84 -1.06
N THR A 93 7.35 -13.17 -0.24
CA THR A 93 5.90 -13.21 -0.27
C THR A 93 5.37 -11.97 -0.99
N VAL A 94 4.62 -12.19 -2.08
CA VAL A 94 4.05 -11.13 -2.93
C VAL A 94 2.53 -11.14 -2.82
N PHE A 95 1.94 -9.97 -2.67
CA PHE A 95 0.50 -9.78 -2.65
C PHE A 95 0.03 -8.88 -3.79
N THR A 96 -1.18 -9.14 -4.27
CA THR A 96 -2.03 -8.23 -5.05
C THR A 96 -3.49 -8.52 -4.74
N THR A 97 -4.38 -7.59 -5.02
CA THR A 97 -5.81 -7.74 -4.73
C THR A 97 -6.47 -8.73 -5.67
N PHE A 98 -6.17 -8.66 -6.97
CA PHE A 98 -6.78 -9.56 -7.96
C PHE A 98 -5.75 -10.26 -8.83
N PRO A 99 -5.98 -11.54 -9.20
CA PRO A 99 -5.17 -12.22 -10.21
C PRO A 99 -5.14 -11.48 -11.56
N GLU A 100 -6.25 -10.77 -11.87
CA GLU A 100 -6.41 -9.96 -13.09
C GLU A 100 -5.91 -8.53 -12.89
N VAL A 101 -4.70 -8.34 -12.40
CA VAL A 101 -4.13 -7.02 -12.13
C VAL A 101 -4.19 -6.13 -13.38
N GLY A 102 -4.98 -5.05 -13.31
CA GLY A 102 -5.08 -4.02 -14.33
C GLY A 102 -5.37 -4.51 -15.75
N SER A 103 -4.62 -4.01 -16.72
CA SER A 103 -4.64 -4.41 -18.12
C SER A 103 -3.91 -5.75 -18.34
N PRO A 104 -4.03 -6.39 -19.52
CA PRO A 104 -3.25 -7.59 -19.85
C PRO A 104 -1.73 -7.40 -19.72
N THR A 105 -1.20 -6.20 -20.04
CA THR A 105 0.22 -5.88 -19.88
C THR A 105 0.61 -5.79 -18.41
N GLU A 106 -0.22 -5.16 -17.58
CA GLU A 106 0.01 -5.06 -16.14
C GLU A 106 -0.06 -6.42 -15.45
N ARG A 107 -1.03 -7.25 -15.85
CA ARG A 107 -1.09 -8.64 -15.39
C ARG A 107 0.20 -9.41 -15.72
N ALA A 108 0.68 -9.33 -16.96
CA ALA A 108 1.92 -9.98 -17.37
C ALA A 108 3.12 -9.50 -16.56
N GLY A 109 3.19 -8.20 -16.23
CA GLY A 109 4.22 -7.64 -15.36
C GLY A 109 4.17 -8.19 -13.94
N PHE A 110 2.97 -8.24 -13.35
CA PHE A 110 2.79 -8.85 -12.04
C PHE A 110 3.17 -10.33 -12.04
N GLU A 111 2.67 -11.11 -13.02
CA GLU A 111 2.97 -12.54 -13.16
C GLU A 111 4.46 -12.81 -13.29
N ALA A 112 5.20 -11.98 -14.03
CA ALA A 112 6.65 -12.10 -14.19
C ALA A 112 7.44 -11.93 -12.87
N VAL A 113 6.93 -11.13 -11.94
CA VAL A 113 7.48 -11.03 -10.58
C VAL A 113 7.02 -12.22 -9.72
N ALA A 114 5.73 -12.54 -9.77
CA ALA A 114 5.11 -13.60 -8.97
C ALA A 114 5.71 -14.98 -9.27
N GLU A 115 6.06 -15.28 -10.51
CA GLU A 115 6.74 -16.52 -10.91
C GLU A 115 8.11 -16.72 -10.26
N LYS A 116 8.77 -15.63 -9.85
CA LYS A 116 10.07 -15.66 -9.18
C LYS A 116 9.97 -15.66 -7.66
N ALA A 117 8.80 -15.37 -7.12
CA ALA A 117 8.56 -15.32 -5.69
C ALA A 117 8.26 -16.70 -5.11
N GLN A 118 8.50 -16.85 -3.80
CA GLN A 118 8.19 -18.09 -3.07
C GLN A 118 6.68 -18.28 -2.89
N LEU A 119 5.95 -17.21 -2.62
CA LEU A 119 4.54 -17.26 -2.28
C LEU A 119 3.80 -16.05 -2.86
N THR A 120 2.69 -16.32 -3.55
CA THR A 120 1.78 -15.28 -4.04
C THR A 120 0.42 -15.43 -3.37
N ARG A 121 -0.16 -14.31 -2.92
CA ARG A 121 -1.49 -14.24 -2.30
C ARG A 121 -2.32 -13.11 -2.91
N TYR A 122 -3.64 -13.23 -2.76
CA TYR A 122 -4.65 -12.33 -3.34
C TYR A 122 -5.71 -11.92 -2.32
N GLY A 123 -6.43 -10.83 -2.60
CA GLY A 123 -7.68 -10.50 -1.94
C GLY A 123 -7.53 -9.88 -0.54
N MET A 124 -6.46 -9.14 -0.29
CA MET A 124 -6.22 -8.50 1.01
C MET A 124 -6.47 -7.00 1.00
N ASP A 125 -6.74 -6.39 -0.15
CA ASP A 125 -7.01 -4.96 -0.30
C ASP A 125 -5.95 -4.11 0.47
N CYS A 126 -6.31 -3.03 1.14
CA CYS A 126 -5.37 -2.21 1.91
C CYS A 126 -4.65 -2.98 3.03
N TYR A 127 -5.24 -4.05 3.55
CA TYR A 127 -4.62 -4.83 4.62
C TYR A 127 -3.31 -5.50 4.17
N ALA A 128 -3.11 -5.75 2.86
CA ALA A 128 -1.82 -6.21 2.32
C ALA A 128 -0.68 -5.25 2.65
N TYR A 129 -0.92 -3.94 2.50
CA TYR A 129 0.06 -2.90 2.82
C TYR A 129 0.34 -2.79 4.33
N ALA A 130 -0.69 -2.98 5.16
CA ALA A 130 -0.52 -3.03 6.62
C ALA A 130 0.36 -4.21 7.03
N LEU A 131 0.15 -5.39 6.44
CA LEU A 131 0.97 -6.58 6.67
C LEU A 131 2.41 -6.40 6.16
N LEU A 132 2.62 -5.65 5.08
CA LEU A 132 3.96 -5.31 4.60
C LEU A 132 4.67 -4.39 5.61
N ALA A 133 4.01 -3.34 6.08
CA ALA A 133 4.55 -2.44 7.10
C ALA A 133 4.87 -3.15 8.42
N ALA A 134 4.08 -4.18 8.78
CA ALA A 134 4.30 -5.01 9.97
C ALA A 134 5.34 -6.13 9.79
N GLY A 135 6.00 -6.22 8.62
CA GLY A 135 7.07 -7.18 8.36
C GLY A 135 6.61 -8.61 8.03
N HIS A 136 5.37 -8.79 7.57
CA HIS A 136 4.83 -10.10 7.19
C HIS A 136 4.88 -10.38 5.68
N VAL A 137 4.96 -9.35 4.87
CA VAL A 137 4.91 -9.40 3.39
C VAL A 137 6.11 -8.64 2.84
N ASP A 138 6.65 -9.07 1.71
CA ASP A 138 7.83 -8.47 1.11
C ASP A 138 7.48 -7.48 -0.01
N LEU A 139 6.44 -7.81 -0.80
CA LEU A 139 5.98 -7.00 -1.93
C LEU A 139 4.45 -6.93 -2.00
N VAL A 140 3.94 -5.75 -2.31
CA VAL A 140 2.56 -5.55 -2.79
C VAL A 140 2.63 -4.84 -4.14
N ILE A 141 2.01 -5.43 -5.17
CA ILE A 141 2.06 -4.95 -6.55
C ILE A 141 0.64 -4.77 -7.05
N GLU A 142 0.29 -3.53 -7.40
CA GLU A 142 -1.07 -3.17 -7.81
C GLU A 142 -1.07 -2.30 -9.07
N ALA A 143 -2.23 -2.26 -9.73
CA ALA A 143 -2.50 -1.36 -10.84
C ALA A 143 -3.94 -0.85 -10.79
N SER A 144 -4.20 0.25 -11.51
CA SER A 144 -5.52 0.91 -11.57
C SER A 144 -6.00 1.50 -10.23
N LEU A 145 -5.07 1.86 -9.35
CA LEU A 145 -5.38 2.52 -8.09
C LEU A 145 -5.77 3.98 -8.31
N ASN A 146 -6.63 4.50 -7.43
CA ASN A 146 -6.83 5.93 -7.24
C ASN A 146 -5.85 6.47 -6.18
N SER A 147 -5.73 7.79 -6.07
CA SER A 147 -4.85 8.40 -5.08
C SER A 147 -5.30 8.13 -3.64
N TYR A 148 -6.60 7.98 -3.39
CA TYR A 148 -7.13 7.67 -2.05
C TYR A 148 -6.86 6.21 -1.63
N ASP A 149 -6.64 5.28 -2.58
CA ASP A 149 -6.30 3.89 -2.30
C ASP A 149 -4.84 3.75 -1.81
N ILE A 150 -3.94 4.65 -2.23
CA ILE A 150 -2.51 4.45 -2.07
C ILE A 150 -1.81 5.44 -1.11
N GLN A 151 -2.35 6.64 -0.87
CA GLN A 151 -1.66 7.64 -0.06
C GLN A 151 -1.54 7.24 1.42
N GLY A 152 -2.56 6.61 2.00
CA GLY A 152 -2.49 6.01 3.35
C GLY A 152 -1.40 4.95 3.46
N PRO A 153 -1.41 3.93 2.60
CA PRO A 153 -0.34 2.94 2.48
C PRO A 153 1.07 3.52 2.32
N ILE A 154 1.27 4.53 1.46
CA ILE A 154 2.58 5.17 1.28
C ILE A 154 3.11 5.75 2.60
N GLY A 155 2.30 6.56 3.29
CA GLY A 155 2.71 7.17 4.56
C GLY A 155 3.04 6.13 5.64
N LEU A 156 2.26 5.05 5.71
CA LEU A 156 2.50 3.94 6.63
C LEU A 156 3.80 3.20 6.32
N ILE A 157 3.98 2.79 5.06
CA ILE A 157 5.13 1.97 4.64
C ILE A 157 6.44 2.76 4.76
N HIS A 158 6.46 4.04 4.37
CA HIS A 158 7.63 4.90 4.57
C HIS A 158 7.98 5.03 6.06
N GLY A 159 6.99 5.23 6.93
CA GLY A 159 7.20 5.24 8.38
C GLY A 159 7.76 3.93 8.92
N ALA A 160 7.41 2.80 8.32
CA ALA A 160 7.91 1.47 8.70
C ALA A 160 9.29 1.13 8.09
N GLY A 161 9.87 2.01 7.25
CA GLY A 161 11.17 1.81 6.60
C GLY A 161 11.14 1.14 5.24
N GLY A 162 9.96 0.90 4.67
CA GLY A 162 9.77 0.39 3.32
C GLY A 162 9.77 1.48 2.24
N ILE A 163 9.52 1.08 1.01
CA ILE A 163 9.54 1.96 -0.16
C ILE A 163 8.31 1.71 -1.04
N VAL A 164 7.72 2.79 -1.58
CA VAL A 164 6.60 2.71 -2.52
C VAL A 164 6.90 3.61 -3.73
N THR A 165 6.79 3.05 -4.93
CA THR A 165 6.92 3.77 -6.20
C THR A 165 5.87 3.32 -7.20
N ASP A 166 5.75 4.01 -8.32
CA ASP A 166 5.15 3.45 -9.51
C ASP A 166 6.07 2.36 -10.13
N TRP A 167 5.63 1.72 -11.22
CA TRP A 167 6.42 0.68 -11.90
C TRP A 167 7.58 1.23 -12.76
N GLN A 168 7.78 2.54 -12.77
CA GLN A 168 8.94 3.19 -13.39
C GLN A 168 9.94 3.72 -12.35
N GLY A 169 9.60 3.62 -11.05
CA GLY A 169 10.39 4.10 -9.93
C GLY A 169 10.10 5.56 -9.57
N GLY A 170 9.03 6.12 -10.13
CA GLY A 170 8.53 7.45 -9.80
C GLY A 170 7.54 7.46 -8.63
N PRO A 171 7.02 8.65 -8.26
CA PRO A 171 6.02 8.77 -7.18
C PRO A 171 4.70 8.08 -7.53
N ALA A 172 4.14 7.29 -6.61
CA ALA A 172 2.87 6.57 -6.77
C ALA A 172 1.67 7.28 -6.12
N HIS A 173 1.85 8.43 -5.47
CA HIS A 173 0.80 9.06 -4.66
C HIS A 173 -0.40 9.57 -5.47
N ASN A 174 -0.29 9.66 -6.79
CA ASN A 174 -1.40 10.02 -7.68
C ASN A 174 -2.24 8.81 -8.14
N GLY A 175 -1.93 7.61 -7.65
CA GLY A 175 -2.58 6.39 -8.08
C GLY A 175 -1.96 5.78 -9.34
N GLY A 176 -2.70 4.93 -10.03
CA GLY A 176 -2.21 4.15 -11.16
C GLY A 176 -1.54 2.85 -10.73
N ARG A 177 -0.29 2.65 -11.09
CA ARG A 177 0.50 1.48 -10.74
C ARG A 177 1.27 1.73 -9.45
N ALA A 178 1.35 0.72 -8.58
CA ALA A 178 2.13 0.79 -7.35
C ALA A 178 2.96 -0.47 -7.13
N LEU A 179 4.20 -0.25 -6.72
CA LEU A 179 5.12 -1.26 -6.20
C LEU A 179 5.50 -0.85 -4.79
N ALA A 180 4.96 -1.55 -3.79
CA ALA A 180 5.36 -1.40 -2.41
C ALA A 180 6.29 -2.56 -2.02
N ALA A 181 7.38 -2.24 -1.34
CA ALA A 181 8.42 -3.19 -0.98
C ALA A 181 8.94 -2.99 0.44
N ALA A 182 9.31 -4.08 1.08
CA ALA A 182 9.82 -4.07 2.45
C ALA A 182 11.17 -3.37 2.59
N ASN A 183 12.00 -3.37 1.53
CA ASN A 183 13.33 -2.76 1.54
C ASN A 183 13.77 -2.39 0.10
N PRO A 184 14.81 -1.55 -0.05
CA PRO A 184 15.28 -1.09 -1.36
C PRO A 184 15.80 -2.18 -2.29
N GLU A 185 16.37 -3.25 -1.76
CA GLU A 185 16.98 -4.32 -2.56
C GLU A 185 15.90 -5.12 -3.29
N ILE A 186 14.86 -5.60 -2.57
CA ILE A 186 13.78 -6.34 -3.19
C ILE A 186 12.92 -5.44 -4.08
N HIS A 187 12.82 -4.13 -3.74
CA HIS A 187 12.21 -3.14 -4.60
C HIS A 187 12.94 -3.06 -5.95
N ALA A 188 14.27 -2.95 -5.93
CA ALA A 188 15.07 -2.85 -7.14
C ALA A 188 14.96 -4.10 -8.04
N GLU A 189 14.93 -5.31 -7.43
CA GLU A 189 14.73 -6.57 -8.15
C GLU A 189 13.36 -6.61 -8.85
N ALA A 190 12.28 -6.30 -8.12
CA ALA A 190 10.94 -6.29 -8.67
C ALA A 190 10.75 -5.18 -9.73
N LEU A 191 11.26 -3.98 -9.45
CA LEU A 191 11.19 -2.84 -10.36
C LEU A 191 11.89 -3.10 -11.70
N ALA A 192 13.04 -3.80 -11.68
CA ALA A 192 13.75 -4.16 -12.89
C ALA A 192 12.90 -5.03 -13.83
N ILE A 193 12.08 -5.93 -13.26
CA ILE A 193 11.15 -6.76 -14.02
C ILE A 193 9.96 -5.92 -14.51
N LEU A 194 9.32 -5.15 -13.63
CA LEU A 194 8.11 -4.38 -13.95
C LEU A 194 8.34 -3.32 -15.03
N ARG A 195 9.53 -2.74 -15.11
CA ARG A 195 9.92 -1.77 -16.15
C ARG A 195 9.87 -2.32 -17.57
N GLU A 196 9.89 -3.64 -17.75
CA GLU A 196 9.77 -4.28 -19.06
C GLU A 196 8.31 -4.27 -19.56
N PHE A 197 7.35 -3.88 -18.70
CA PHE A 197 5.91 -3.82 -18.97
C PHE A 197 5.40 -2.37 -18.87
N PRO A 198 5.61 -1.54 -19.90
CA PRO A 198 5.30 -0.11 -19.91
C PRO A 198 3.77 0.19 -19.94
#